data_d47943864b216209c277390c4c374937
#
_entry.id   d47943864b216209c277390c4c374937
#
_cell.length_a   1.000
_cell.length_b   1.000
_cell.length_c   1.000
_cell.angle_alpha   90.00
_cell.angle_beta   90.00
_cell.angle_gamma   90.00
#
_symmetry.space_group_name_H-M   'P 1'
#
loop_
_entity.id
_entity.type
_entity.pdbx_description
1 polymer ?
#
loop_
_entity_poly.entity_id
_entity_poly.type
_entity_poly.pdbx_seq_one_letter_code
_entity_poly.pdbx_strand_id
1 'polypeptide(L)'
;MLRQHPQVYVICDDIYEHLTYGDFTFATLVGVAPDLQSRVVTLNGVSKSYCMTGWRIGYCTAPPELVKAMAKVQSQSTSSPNSMAQWAAIAALDGPIDFIAENCRAFAARRQLVCDTLNAMPGVSCAEPDGAFYVYPSISGLIGKKQPDGQVIETDADFVRYLLEAGEVAVVPGIAFGLSPYFRISYAASDEVLTEAMARISRVVDRLS
;
A
#
# COMPACT_ATOMS: atom_id res chain seq x y z
N MET A 1 -24.18 7.33 3.24
CA MET A 1 -23.44 8.62 3.11
C MET A 1 -23.40 9.11 1.67
N LEU A 2 -22.71 8.49 0.70
CA LEU A 2 -22.57 9.01 -0.68
C LEU A 2 -23.89 9.32 -1.39
N ARG A 3 -24.95 8.54 -1.17
CA ARG A 3 -26.28 8.80 -1.74
C ARG A 3 -26.92 10.11 -1.27
N GLN A 4 -26.51 10.62 -0.12
CA GLN A 4 -26.97 11.89 0.45
C GLN A 4 -26.18 13.11 -0.08
N HIS A 5 -25.10 12.85 -0.84
CA HIS A 5 -24.21 13.87 -1.40
C HIS A 5 -24.04 13.67 -2.91
N PRO A 6 -25.07 13.96 -3.72
CA PRO A 6 -25.09 13.66 -5.14
C PRO A 6 -24.06 14.45 -5.96
N GLN A 7 -23.56 15.57 -5.42
CA GLN A 7 -22.52 16.41 -6.05
C GLN A 7 -21.11 15.84 -5.92
N VAL A 8 -20.89 14.80 -5.08
CA VAL A 8 -19.55 14.23 -4.85
C VAL A 8 -19.26 13.17 -5.89
N TYR A 9 -18.17 13.33 -6.63
CA TYR A 9 -17.57 12.28 -7.44
C TYR A 9 -16.60 11.46 -6.60
N VAL A 10 -16.46 10.19 -6.94
CA VAL A 10 -15.62 9.25 -6.20
C VAL A 10 -14.57 8.68 -7.14
N ILE A 11 -13.32 8.67 -6.70
CA ILE A 11 -12.23 7.93 -7.35
C ILE A 11 -11.90 6.75 -6.43
N CYS A 12 -12.07 5.52 -6.93
CA CYS A 12 -11.68 4.29 -6.27
C CYS A 12 -10.41 3.76 -6.93
N ASP A 13 -9.39 3.51 -6.15
CA ASP A 13 -8.14 2.90 -6.61
C ASP A 13 -8.12 1.42 -6.19
N ASP A 14 -8.51 0.56 -7.14
CA ASP A 14 -8.68 -0.88 -6.94
C ASP A 14 -7.42 -1.68 -7.34
N ILE A 15 -6.25 -1.00 -7.42
CA ILE A 15 -4.98 -1.57 -7.91
C ILE A 15 -4.51 -2.83 -7.15
N TYR A 16 -5.04 -3.07 -5.95
CA TYR A 16 -4.73 -4.22 -5.10
C TYR A 16 -5.84 -5.28 -5.07
N GLU A 17 -6.83 -5.24 -5.96
CA GLU A 17 -8.01 -6.13 -5.93
C GLU A 17 -7.70 -7.62 -5.84
N HIS A 18 -6.59 -8.06 -6.46
CA HIS A 18 -6.17 -9.46 -6.46
C HIS A 18 -5.17 -9.81 -5.34
N LEU A 19 -4.67 -8.83 -4.60
CA LEU A 19 -3.72 -9.06 -3.51
C LEU A 19 -4.46 -9.05 -2.17
N THR A 20 -5.21 -10.12 -1.93
CA THR A 20 -6.02 -10.32 -0.72
C THR A 20 -5.64 -11.62 -0.03
N TYR A 21 -5.92 -11.72 1.27
CA TYR A 21 -5.47 -12.81 2.12
C TYR A 21 -6.64 -13.45 2.89
N GLY A 22 -6.46 -14.74 3.23
CA GLY A 22 -7.47 -15.49 3.98
C GLY A 22 -8.81 -15.56 3.23
N ASP A 23 -9.89 -15.38 3.97
CA ASP A 23 -11.26 -15.43 3.44
C ASP A 23 -11.77 -14.04 2.97
N PHE A 24 -10.90 -13.02 2.93
CA PHE A 24 -11.31 -11.70 2.50
C PHE A 24 -11.67 -11.70 1.01
N THR A 25 -12.86 -11.20 0.70
CA THR A 25 -13.34 -11.03 -0.66
C THR A 25 -13.36 -9.55 -1.01
N PHE A 26 -12.60 -9.18 -2.03
CA PHE A 26 -12.59 -7.83 -2.54
C PHE A 26 -13.93 -7.46 -3.17
N ALA A 27 -14.36 -6.21 -2.97
CA ALA A 27 -15.55 -5.65 -3.61
C ALA A 27 -15.27 -4.22 -4.09
N THR A 28 -15.51 -3.96 -5.38
CA THR A 28 -15.45 -2.60 -5.92
C THR A 28 -16.69 -1.80 -5.52
N LEU A 29 -16.55 -0.48 -5.41
CA LEU A 29 -17.67 0.41 -5.05
C LEU A 29 -18.86 0.26 -6.01
N VAL A 30 -18.60 0.17 -7.31
CA VAL A 30 -19.66 0.02 -8.33
C VAL A 30 -20.35 -1.36 -8.21
N GLY A 31 -19.61 -2.38 -7.78
CA GLY A 31 -20.18 -3.71 -7.54
C GLY A 31 -21.18 -3.73 -6.37
N VAL A 32 -20.88 -3.01 -5.28
CA VAL A 32 -21.76 -2.95 -4.10
C VAL A 32 -22.81 -1.84 -4.16
N ALA A 33 -22.62 -0.83 -5.03
CA ALA A 33 -23.51 0.31 -5.20
C ALA A 33 -23.61 0.74 -6.67
N PRO A 34 -24.24 -0.08 -7.55
CA PRO A 34 -24.33 0.19 -9.00
C PRO A 34 -25.04 1.52 -9.34
N ASP A 35 -25.94 1.97 -8.48
CA ASP A 35 -26.62 3.26 -8.60
C ASP A 35 -25.68 4.47 -8.56
N LEU A 36 -24.45 4.31 -8.07
CA LEU A 36 -23.44 5.37 -8.01
C LEU A 36 -22.55 5.42 -9.26
N GLN A 37 -22.65 4.48 -10.20
CA GLN A 37 -21.75 4.33 -11.35
C GLN A 37 -21.58 5.63 -12.17
N SER A 38 -22.64 6.46 -12.27
CA SER A 38 -22.60 7.72 -13.03
C SER A 38 -21.65 8.78 -12.47
N ARG A 39 -21.05 8.57 -11.30
CA ARG A 39 -20.13 9.49 -10.64
C ARG A 39 -18.94 8.80 -9.96
N VAL A 40 -18.64 7.58 -10.38
CA VAL A 40 -17.49 6.81 -9.90
C VAL A 40 -16.48 6.64 -11.02
N VAL A 41 -15.23 6.90 -10.69
CA VAL A 41 -14.04 6.53 -11.47
C VAL A 41 -13.37 5.39 -10.74
N THR A 42 -13.31 4.21 -11.35
CA THR A 42 -12.56 3.08 -10.82
C THR A 42 -11.23 3.00 -11.55
N LEU A 43 -10.14 3.14 -10.81
CA LEU A 43 -8.77 3.01 -11.31
C LEU A 43 -8.28 1.59 -11.06
N ASN A 44 -7.50 1.06 -11.99
CA ASN A 44 -6.81 -0.21 -11.85
C ASN A 44 -5.54 -0.23 -12.73
N GLY A 45 -4.80 -1.32 -12.73
CA GLY A 45 -3.60 -1.45 -13.54
C GLY A 45 -2.89 -2.77 -13.32
N VAL A 46 -1.85 -2.97 -14.13
CA VAL A 46 -1.04 -4.21 -14.11
C VAL A 46 0.18 -4.12 -13.17
N SER A 47 0.39 -2.98 -12.52
CA SER A 47 1.61 -2.71 -11.74
C SER A 47 1.80 -3.66 -10.56
N LYS A 48 0.73 -4.01 -9.84
CA LYS A 48 0.80 -4.72 -8.56
C LYS A 48 0.57 -6.22 -8.74
N SER A 49 -0.63 -6.61 -9.09
CA SER A 49 -1.01 -8.03 -9.22
C SER A 49 -0.20 -8.76 -10.31
N TYR A 50 0.18 -8.07 -11.37
CA TYR A 50 0.95 -8.61 -12.49
C TYR A 50 2.46 -8.34 -12.39
N CYS A 51 2.95 -7.73 -11.29
CA CYS A 51 4.36 -7.39 -11.09
C CYS A 51 4.96 -6.52 -12.22
N MET A 52 4.16 -5.64 -12.83
CA MET A 52 4.51 -4.86 -14.03
C MET A 52 4.70 -3.37 -13.71
N THR A 53 5.33 -3.04 -12.59
CA THR A 53 5.53 -1.64 -12.17
C THR A 53 6.32 -0.81 -13.19
N GLY A 54 7.34 -1.40 -13.80
CA GLY A 54 8.21 -0.74 -14.79
C GLY A 54 7.52 -0.44 -16.12
N TRP A 55 6.43 -1.10 -16.44
CA TRP A 55 5.67 -0.91 -17.69
C TRP A 55 4.83 0.36 -17.70
N ARG A 56 4.54 0.93 -16.53
CA ARG A 56 3.83 2.21 -16.36
C ARG A 56 2.43 2.22 -17.00
N ILE A 57 1.63 1.15 -16.82
CA ILE A 57 0.27 1.03 -17.33
C ILE A 57 -0.74 1.02 -16.17
N GLY A 58 -1.69 1.91 -16.26
CA GLY A 58 -2.94 1.93 -15.53
C GLY A 58 -4.10 2.20 -16.46
N TYR A 59 -5.28 1.88 -16.04
CA TYR A 59 -6.52 2.10 -16.78
C TYR A 59 -7.64 2.47 -15.81
N CYS A 60 -8.71 3.03 -16.35
CA CYS A 60 -9.87 3.34 -15.53
C CYS A 60 -11.18 3.09 -16.30
N THR A 61 -12.24 2.88 -15.54
CA THR A 61 -13.61 3.01 -16.02
C THR A 61 -14.26 4.21 -15.36
N ALA A 62 -15.03 4.98 -16.14
CA ALA A 62 -15.70 6.19 -15.67
C ALA A 62 -16.88 6.53 -16.61
N PRO A 63 -17.75 7.50 -16.25
CA PRO A 63 -18.75 8.05 -17.18
C PRO A 63 -18.11 8.52 -18.49
N PRO A 64 -18.73 8.27 -19.65
CA PRO A 64 -18.14 8.54 -20.97
C PRO A 64 -17.67 10.00 -21.18
N GLU A 65 -18.40 10.96 -20.63
CA GLU A 65 -18.04 12.38 -20.71
C GLU A 65 -16.73 12.67 -19.96
N LEU A 66 -16.55 12.04 -18.82
CA LEU A 66 -15.33 12.18 -18.01
C LEU A 66 -14.14 11.50 -18.70
N VAL A 67 -14.34 10.30 -19.27
CA VAL A 67 -13.31 9.62 -20.08
C VAL A 67 -12.84 10.50 -21.23
N LYS A 68 -13.77 11.12 -21.98
CA LYS A 68 -13.44 12.06 -23.06
C LYS A 68 -12.64 13.27 -22.56
N ALA A 69 -13.02 13.83 -21.42
CA ALA A 69 -12.32 14.96 -20.83
C ALA A 69 -10.89 14.58 -20.39
N MET A 70 -10.73 13.42 -19.74
CA MET A 70 -9.40 12.89 -19.34
C MET A 70 -8.51 12.63 -20.55
N ALA A 71 -9.04 12.00 -21.61
CA ALA A 71 -8.31 11.76 -22.85
C ALA A 71 -7.86 13.06 -23.52
N LYS A 72 -8.70 14.11 -23.50
CA LYS A 72 -8.32 15.43 -24.01
C LYS A 72 -7.16 16.04 -23.23
N VAL A 73 -7.18 15.99 -21.91
CA VAL A 73 -6.10 16.49 -21.05
C VAL A 73 -4.81 15.70 -21.30
N GLN A 74 -4.91 14.36 -21.30
CA GLN A 74 -3.77 13.47 -21.52
C GLN A 74 -3.11 13.72 -22.88
N SER A 75 -3.89 13.93 -23.94
CA SER A 75 -3.38 14.19 -25.30
C SER A 75 -2.52 15.45 -25.39
N GLN A 76 -2.70 16.42 -24.47
CA GLN A 76 -1.94 17.67 -24.43
C GLN A 76 -0.75 17.61 -23.46
N SER A 77 -0.57 16.51 -22.73
CA SER A 77 0.53 16.33 -21.77
C SER A 77 1.43 15.17 -22.18
N THR A 78 1.04 13.94 -21.84
CA THR A 78 1.82 12.72 -22.10
C THR A 78 1.45 12.00 -23.40
N SER A 79 0.47 12.50 -24.12
CA SER A 79 -0.15 11.92 -25.35
C SER A 79 -0.87 10.59 -25.07
N SER A 80 -0.11 9.51 -24.82
CA SER A 80 -0.65 8.18 -24.51
C SER A 80 0.41 7.32 -23.79
N PRO A 81 0.02 6.24 -23.13
CA PRO A 81 0.96 5.23 -22.66
C PRO A 81 1.77 4.61 -23.82
N ASN A 82 2.95 4.09 -23.51
CA ASN A 82 3.78 3.39 -24.47
C ASN A 82 3.02 2.22 -25.14
N SER A 83 3.04 2.12 -26.48
CA SER A 83 2.24 1.14 -27.22
C SER A 83 2.67 -0.32 -26.93
N MET A 84 3.98 -0.58 -26.76
CA MET A 84 4.44 -1.91 -26.36
C MET A 84 3.95 -2.29 -24.97
N ALA A 85 3.91 -1.33 -24.04
CA ALA A 85 3.39 -1.55 -22.70
C ALA A 85 1.88 -1.84 -22.70
N GLN A 86 1.12 -1.22 -23.62
CA GLN A 86 -0.30 -1.52 -23.79
C GLN A 86 -0.53 -2.96 -24.26
N TRP A 87 0.23 -3.43 -25.24
CA TRP A 87 0.18 -4.82 -25.69
C TRP A 87 0.62 -5.82 -24.62
N ALA A 88 1.64 -5.48 -23.85
CA ALA A 88 2.06 -6.29 -22.72
C ALA A 88 0.97 -6.38 -21.64
N ALA A 89 0.25 -5.27 -21.37
CA ALA A 89 -0.88 -5.27 -20.43
C ALA A 89 -2.04 -6.12 -20.92
N ILE A 90 -2.38 -6.08 -22.24
CA ILE A 90 -3.39 -6.96 -22.83
C ILE A 90 -3.00 -8.43 -22.64
N ALA A 91 -1.75 -8.78 -22.97
CA ALA A 91 -1.27 -10.15 -22.80
C ALA A 91 -1.30 -10.61 -21.33
N ALA A 92 -1.05 -9.71 -20.38
CA ALA A 92 -1.13 -10.00 -18.95
C ALA A 92 -2.59 -10.23 -18.50
N LEU A 93 -3.51 -9.39 -18.95
CA LEU A 93 -4.92 -9.47 -18.58
C LEU A 93 -5.65 -10.66 -19.19
N ASP A 94 -5.28 -11.05 -20.42
CA ASP A 94 -5.85 -12.19 -21.13
C ASP A 94 -5.12 -13.51 -20.82
N GLY A 95 -3.98 -13.44 -20.13
CA GLY A 95 -3.13 -14.59 -19.82
C GLY A 95 -3.55 -15.35 -18.57
N PRO A 96 -2.81 -16.42 -18.22
CA PRO A 96 -3.04 -17.18 -16.99
C PRO A 96 -2.71 -16.33 -15.76
N ILE A 97 -3.51 -16.49 -14.69
CA ILE A 97 -3.41 -15.73 -13.44
C ILE A 97 -2.97 -16.57 -12.24
N ASP A 98 -2.60 -17.83 -12.43
CA ASP A 98 -2.25 -18.77 -11.34
C ASP A 98 -1.09 -18.25 -10.46
N PHE A 99 -0.14 -17.53 -11.06
CA PHE A 99 0.98 -16.92 -10.35
C PHE A 99 0.54 -15.85 -9.34
N ILE A 100 -0.63 -15.22 -9.52
CA ILE A 100 -1.18 -14.26 -8.54
C ILE A 100 -1.48 -14.96 -7.23
N ALA A 101 -2.10 -16.14 -7.28
CA ALA A 101 -2.37 -16.94 -6.08
C ALA A 101 -1.07 -17.39 -5.39
N GLU A 102 -0.02 -17.70 -6.15
CA GLU A 102 1.30 -18.01 -5.59
C GLU A 102 1.94 -16.81 -4.90
N ASN A 103 1.89 -15.65 -5.54
CA ASN A 103 2.35 -14.39 -4.95
C ASN A 103 1.58 -14.04 -3.68
N CYS A 104 0.26 -14.21 -3.67
CA CYS A 104 -0.57 -13.99 -2.46
C CYS A 104 -0.16 -14.90 -1.30
N ARG A 105 0.15 -16.18 -1.56
CA ARG A 105 0.67 -17.09 -0.53
C ARG A 105 2.02 -16.61 0.04
N ALA A 106 2.94 -16.20 -0.83
CA ALA A 106 4.23 -15.66 -0.41
C ALA A 106 4.07 -14.36 0.42
N PHE A 107 3.21 -13.45 -0.04
CA PHE A 107 2.92 -12.22 0.71
C PHE A 107 2.21 -12.49 2.04
N ALA A 108 1.31 -13.46 2.12
CA ALA A 108 0.67 -13.84 3.38
C ALA A 108 1.68 -14.35 4.41
N ALA A 109 2.66 -15.16 3.99
CA ALA A 109 3.73 -15.63 4.87
C ALA A 109 4.62 -14.46 5.35
N ARG A 110 4.99 -13.54 4.46
CA ARG A 110 5.77 -12.33 4.79
C ARG A 110 5.00 -11.39 5.71
N ARG A 111 3.71 -11.19 5.47
CA ARG A 111 2.82 -10.44 6.36
C ARG A 111 2.87 -11.01 7.77
N GLN A 112 2.71 -12.33 7.92
CA GLN A 112 2.72 -13.00 9.21
C GLN A 112 4.06 -12.79 9.93
N LEU A 113 5.20 -13.02 9.24
CA LEU A 113 6.53 -12.78 9.79
C LEU A 113 6.68 -11.36 10.31
N VAL A 114 6.27 -10.36 9.53
CA VAL A 114 6.42 -8.95 9.89
C VAL A 114 5.48 -8.58 11.05
N CYS A 115 4.21 -8.98 10.99
CA CYS A 115 3.24 -8.68 12.04
C CYS A 115 3.63 -9.32 13.38
N ASP A 116 4.03 -10.60 13.39
CA ASP A 116 4.43 -11.31 14.61
C ASP A 116 5.66 -10.65 15.23
N THR A 117 6.66 -10.31 14.41
CA THR A 117 7.87 -9.67 14.91
C THR A 117 7.60 -8.29 15.49
N LEU A 118 6.79 -7.47 14.81
CA LEU A 118 6.42 -6.14 15.31
C LEU A 118 5.60 -6.22 16.60
N ASN A 119 4.66 -7.15 16.69
CA ASN A 119 3.81 -7.33 17.87
C ASN A 119 4.59 -7.91 19.09
N ALA A 120 5.74 -8.52 18.86
CA ALA A 120 6.64 -8.94 19.93
C ALA A 120 7.48 -7.78 20.53
N MET A 121 7.53 -6.62 19.86
CA MET A 121 8.31 -5.46 20.31
C MET A 121 7.52 -4.64 21.34
N PRO A 122 8.08 -4.33 22.53
CA PRO A 122 7.41 -3.50 23.53
C PRO A 122 7.08 -2.11 22.97
N GLY A 123 5.81 -1.69 23.08
CA GLY A 123 5.35 -0.38 22.65
C GLY A 123 4.98 -0.25 21.16
N VAL A 124 5.09 -1.33 20.41
CA VAL A 124 4.65 -1.43 19.02
C VAL A 124 3.41 -2.33 18.94
N SER A 125 2.47 -1.99 18.08
CA SER A 125 1.33 -2.86 17.77
C SER A 125 0.98 -2.78 16.29
N CYS A 126 0.72 -3.92 15.67
CA CYS A 126 0.45 -4.04 14.25
C CYS A 126 -0.78 -4.92 14.02
N ALA A 127 -1.82 -4.34 13.40
CA ALA A 127 -2.94 -5.13 12.90
C ALA A 127 -2.53 -5.85 11.60
N GLU A 128 -3.02 -7.08 11.42
CA GLU A 128 -2.84 -7.79 10.17
C GLU A 128 -3.74 -7.19 9.08
N PRO A 129 -3.18 -6.78 7.93
CA PRO A 129 -3.98 -6.30 6.81
C PRO A 129 -4.62 -7.46 6.03
N ASP A 130 -5.82 -7.23 5.51
CA ASP A 130 -6.54 -8.21 4.67
C ASP A 130 -6.04 -8.23 3.21
N GLY A 131 -5.18 -7.29 2.81
CA GLY A 131 -4.68 -7.19 1.44
C GLY A 131 -3.48 -6.26 1.28
N ALA A 132 -3.07 -6.05 0.02
CA ALA A 132 -1.88 -5.32 -0.38
C ALA A 132 -0.58 -5.95 0.16
N PHE A 133 0.50 -5.20 0.27
CA PHE A 133 1.78 -5.67 0.82
C PHE A 133 2.41 -4.63 1.77
N TYR A 134 1.56 -3.99 2.58
CA TYR A 134 1.97 -3.01 3.58
C TYR A 134 1.39 -3.37 4.95
N VAL A 135 2.18 -3.13 5.99
CA VAL A 135 1.70 -3.03 7.37
C VAL A 135 1.79 -1.60 7.85
N TYR A 136 0.97 -1.26 8.84
CA TYR A 136 0.88 0.09 9.39
C TYR A 136 0.89 0.05 10.91
N PRO A 137 2.05 -0.29 11.53
CA PRO A 137 2.17 -0.42 12.96
C PRO A 137 2.09 0.90 13.69
N SER A 138 1.44 0.88 14.86
CA SER A 138 1.43 1.94 15.86
C SER A 138 2.68 1.89 16.73
N ILE A 139 3.23 3.05 17.01
CA ILE A 139 4.34 3.24 17.96
C ILE A 139 3.91 4.09 19.15
N SER A 140 2.64 4.08 19.52
CA SER A 140 2.12 4.89 20.63
C SER A 140 2.84 4.63 21.94
N GLY A 141 3.33 3.40 22.19
CA GLY A 141 4.10 3.05 23.36
C GLY A 141 5.59 3.45 23.31
N LEU A 142 6.06 4.01 22.18
CA LEU A 142 7.42 4.53 22.03
C LEU A 142 7.49 6.06 22.14
N ILE A 143 6.35 6.73 22.03
CA ILE A 143 6.29 8.20 22.18
C ILE A 143 6.66 8.59 23.61
N GLY A 144 7.54 9.57 23.73
CA GLY A 144 8.12 10.02 25.01
C GLY A 144 9.38 9.27 25.45
N LYS A 145 9.73 8.16 24.81
CA LYS A 145 10.98 7.44 25.08
C LYS A 145 12.19 8.20 24.53
N LYS A 146 13.36 7.92 25.12
CA LYS A 146 14.63 8.57 24.77
C LYS A 146 15.53 7.66 23.97
N GLN A 147 16.15 8.22 22.95
CA GLN A 147 17.26 7.63 22.23
C GLN A 147 18.52 7.59 23.10
N PRO A 148 19.54 6.79 22.77
CA PRO A 148 20.78 6.73 23.52
C PRO A 148 21.54 8.06 23.68
N ASP A 149 21.35 9.00 22.73
CA ASP A 149 21.92 10.35 22.76
C ASP A 149 21.09 11.36 23.58
N GLY A 150 19.96 10.91 24.15
CA GLY A 150 19.04 11.71 24.95
C GLY A 150 17.92 12.41 24.17
N GLN A 151 17.89 12.32 22.84
CA GLN A 151 16.77 12.86 22.06
C GLN A 151 15.48 12.09 22.37
N VAL A 152 14.36 12.80 22.47
CA VAL A 152 13.05 12.20 22.75
C VAL A 152 12.34 11.88 21.43
N ILE A 153 11.68 10.74 21.36
CA ILE A 153 10.73 10.40 20.29
C ILE A 153 9.42 11.10 20.59
N GLU A 154 9.19 12.26 19.98
CA GLU A 154 7.94 13.01 20.16
C GLU A 154 6.89 12.65 19.11
N THR A 155 7.34 12.27 17.91
CA THR A 155 6.50 11.97 16.75
C THR A 155 6.94 10.71 16.03
N ASP A 156 6.08 10.20 15.14
CA ASP A 156 6.43 9.14 14.20
C ASP A 156 7.56 9.54 13.23
N ALA A 157 7.67 10.81 12.88
CA ALA A 157 8.78 11.31 12.07
C ALA A 157 10.12 11.22 12.80
N ASP A 158 10.15 11.47 14.12
CA ASP A 158 11.37 11.30 14.92
C ASP A 158 11.79 9.83 15.00
N PHE A 159 10.82 8.93 15.20
CA PHE A 159 11.09 7.50 15.21
C PHE A 159 11.62 7.00 13.87
N VAL A 160 10.99 7.41 12.77
CA VAL A 160 11.40 7.01 11.40
C VAL A 160 12.81 7.52 11.07
N ARG A 161 13.14 8.75 11.47
CA ARG A 161 14.50 9.30 11.34
C ARG A 161 15.51 8.47 12.15
N TYR A 162 15.21 8.21 13.43
CA TYR A 162 16.06 7.39 14.29
C TYR A 162 16.24 5.97 13.73
N LEU A 163 15.16 5.37 13.22
CA LEU A 163 15.23 4.06 12.59
C LEU A 163 16.11 4.06 11.34
N LEU A 164 16.06 5.11 10.52
CA LEU A 164 16.93 5.25 9.35
C LEU A 164 18.41 5.41 9.75
N GLU A 165 18.71 6.29 10.73
CA GLU A 165 20.06 6.64 11.11
C GLU A 165 20.74 5.54 11.94
N ALA A 166 20.04 4.94 12.89
CA ALA A 166 20.60 3.95 13.83
C ALA A 166 20.34 2.49 13.40
N GLY A 167 19.28 2.24 12.64
CA GLY A 167 18.88 0.90 12.18
C GLY A 167 19.14 0.65 10.72
N GLU A 168 19.43 1.69 9.92
CA GLU A 168 19.57 1.61 8.45
C GLU A 168 18.35 0.97 7.78
N VAL A 169 17.14 1.24 8.31
CA VAL A 169 15.87 0.77 7.76
C VAL A 169 15.02 1.97 7.35
N ALA A 170 14.70 2.06 6.06
CA ALA A 170 13.86 3.09 5.49
C ALA A 170 12.38 2.68 5.55
N VAL A 171 11.57 3.50 6.20
CA VAL A 171 10.12 3.35 6.31
C VAL A 171 9.44 4.70 6.08
N VAL A 172 8.12 4.74 6.03
CA VAL A 172 7.40 6.00 5.81
C VAL A 172 6.64 6.39 7.07
N PRO A 173 6.82 7.62 7.62
CA PRO A 173 6.10 8.05 8.81
C PRO A 173 4.59 8.17 8.53
N GLY A 174 3.78 7.88 9.54
CA GLY A 174 2.32 7.85 9.42
C GLY A 174 1.69 9.20 9.12
N ILE A 175 2.32 10.28 9.58
CA ILE A 175 1.86 11.64 9.27
C ILE A 175 1.76 11.90 7.76
N ALA A 176 2.58 11.25 6.93
CA ALA A 176 2.50 11.34 5.48
C ALA A 176 1.17 10.79 4.91
N PHE A 177 0.44 9.99 5.70
CA PHE A 177 -0.87 9.42 5.35
C PHE A 177 -2.00 9.95 6.26
N GLY A 178 -1.72 10.99 7.05
CA GLY A 178 -2.69 11.64 7.93
C GLY A 178 -3.02 10.87 9.20
N LEU A 179 -2.23 9.87 9.59
CA LEU A 179 -2.44 9.09 10.81
C LEU A 179 -1.12 8.89 11.57
N SER A 180 -0.98 9.56 12.70
CA SER A 180 0.13 9.47 13.64
C SER A 180 -0.37 8.92 14.99
N PRO A 181 0.43 8.25 15.82
CA PRO A 181 1.83 7.89 15.65
C PRO A 181 1.99 6.48 15.03
N TYR A 182 2.11 6.42 13.74
CA TYR A 182 2.24 5.18 12.97
C TYR A 182 3.41 5.27 11.99
N PHE A 183 3.76 4.15 11.37
CA PHE A 183 4.64 4.14 10.21
C PHE A 183 4.28 3.00 9.26
N ARG A 184 4.63 3.15 7.98
CA ARG A 184 4.32 2.15 6.97
C ARG A 184 5.57 1.36 6.58
N ILE A 185 5.44 0.03 6.58
CA ILE A 185 6.44 -0.89 6.03
C ILE A 185 5.85 -1.60 4.82
N SER A 186 6.63 -1.70 3.73
CA SER A 186 6.34 -2.62 2.63
C SER A 186 7.03 -3.96 2.90
N TYR A 187 6.27 -5.06 2.77
CA TYR A 187 6.84 -6.40 2.80
C TYR A 187 7.00 -7.04 1.41
N ALA A 188 7.00 -6.22 0.36
CA ALA A 188 7.33 -6.63 -1.00
C ALA A 188 8.85 -6.69 -1.21
N ALA A 189 9.53 -7.49 -0.39
CA ALA A 189 10.98 -7.74 -0.42
C ALA A 189 11.24 -9.23 -0.20
N SER A 190 12.48 -9.69 -0.31
CA SER A 190 12.81 -11.10 -0.01
C SER A 190 12.72 -11.39 1.49
N ASP A 191 12.58 -12.65 1.84
CA ASP A 191 12.43 -13.10 3.23
C ASP A 191 13.68 -12.77 4.06
N GLU A 192 14.88 -12.84 3.45
CA GLU A 192 16.14 -12.49 4.09
C GLU A 192 16.20 -10.99 4.43
N VAL A 193 15.79 -10.14 3.46
CA VAL A 193 15.76 -8.68 3.65
C VAL A 193 14.76 -8.30 4.75
N LEU A 194 13.59 -8.93 4.76
CA LEU A 194 12.57 -8.69 5.78
C LEU A 194 13.04 -9.14 7.17
N THR A 195 13.63 -10.32 7.27
CA THR A 195 14.16 -10.86 8.52
C THR A 195 15.23 -9.94 9.10
N GLU A 196 16.18 -9.48 8.27
CA GLU A 196 17.22 -8.54 8.73
C GLU A 196 16.63 -7.17 9.11
N ALA A 197 15.68 -6.64 8.31
CA ALA A 197 15.01 -5.38 8.64
C ALA A 197 14.27 -5.46 9.99
N MET A 198 13.54 -6.55 10.23
CA MET A 198 12.84 -6.76 11.49
C MET A 198 13.81 -6.88 12.67
N ALA A 199 14.94 -7.59 12.50
CA ALA A 199 15.97 -7.66 13.53
C ALA A 199 16.61 -6.28 13.83
N ARG A 200 16.79 -5.43 12.81
CA ARG A 200 17.28 -4.06 12.97
C ARG A 200 16.29 -3.18 13.71
N ILE A 201 15.01 -3.25 13.35
CA ILE A 201 13.94 -2.51 14.04
C ILE A 201 13.89 -2.90 15.52
N SER A 202 13.93 -4.20 15.83
CA SER A 202 13.93 -4.68 17.21
C SER A 202 15.11 -4.10 18.00
N ARG A 203 16.33 -4.17 17.45
CA ARG A 203 17.53 -3.59 18.11
C ARG A 203 17.41 -2.09 18.37
N VAL A 204 16.76 -1.35 17.47
CA VAL A 204 16.53 0.10 17.63
C VAL A 204 15.51 0.36 18.74
N VAL A 205 14.41 -0.39 18.77
CA VAL A 205 13.36 -0.28 19.80
C VAL A 205 13.92 -0.64 21.19
N ASP A 206 14.73 -1.68 21.29
CA ASP A 206 15.33 -2.14 22.55
C ASP A 206 16.31 -1.12 23.17
N ARG A 207 16.83 -0.18 22.39
CA ARG A 207 17.73 0.90 22.86
C ARG A 207 16.98 2.13 23.38
N LEU A 208 15.68 2.19 23.23
CA LEU A 208 14.85 3.29 23.74
C LEU A 208 14.56 3.10 25.23
N SER A 209 14.77 4.13 26.02
CA SER A 209 14.59 4.14 27.49
C SER A 209 13.41 5.02 27.92
#